data_85c4fa51a39d5f6214c4807edd68f44d
#
_entry.id   85c4fa51a39d5f6214c4807edd68f44d
#
_cell.length_a   1.000
_cell.length_b   1.000
_cell.length_c   1.000
_cell.angle_alpha   90.00
_cell.angle_beta   90.00
_cell.angle_gamma   90.00
#
_symmetry.space_group_name_H-M   'P 1'
#
loop_
_entity.id
_entity.type
_entity.pdbx_description
1 polymer ?
#
loop_
_entity_poly.entity_id
_entity_poly.type
_entity_poly.pdbx_seq_one_letter_code
_entity_poly.pdbx_strand_id
1 'polypeptide(L)'
;MAGCCDAGCGTRTAVSPRFRRALWIALVVNAVMFVVEIVGGLRSGSVSLLADAVDFGGDAANYGISLAVLSMGLAWRSRAALVKGATMATFGVFVIGKTMWAALNGVPPEAFTMGAIAVVALAANAGVALMLYAYRDGDADMRSVWLCSRNDAIGNVAVLLAAVGVFGTGSHWPDLAVAALIAGLAITSGLAVIRQARGELAAVPG
;
A
#
# COMPACT_ATOMS: atom_id res chain seq x y z
N MET A 1 -18.35 40.55 33.53
CA MET A 1 -17.07 39.84 33.59
C MET A 1 -17.02 38.91 32.42
N ALA A 2 -16.17 39.21 31.50
CA ALA A 2 -16.08 38.55 30.22
C ALA A 2 -15.38 37.19 30.36
N GLY A 3 -16.04 36.11 29.96
CA GLY A 3 -15.45 34.79 29.77
C GLY A 3 -14.96 34.67 28.34
N CYS A 4 -13.66 34.67 28.14
CA CYS A 4 -13.03 34.43 26.86
C CYS A 4 -13.29 32.99 26.40
N CYS A 5 -14.10 32.83 25.37
CA CYS A 5 -14.10 31.60 24.55
C CYS A 5 -12.89 31.66 23.66
N ASP A 6 -11.77 31.14 24.14
CA ASP A 6 -10.62 30.81 23.32
C ASP A 6 -10.93 29.48 22.63
N ALA A 7 -11.72 29.58 21.55
CA ALA A 7 -11.82 28.53 20.58
C ALA A 7 -10.46 28.48 19.90
N GLY A 8 -9.63 27.56 20.33
CA GLY A 8 -8.34 27.28 19.72
C GLY A 8 -8.52 27.08 18.22
N CYS A 9 -8.23 28.13 17.48
CA CYS A 9 -8.05 28.09 16.05
C CYS A 9 -6.84 27.17 15.81
N GLY A 10 -7.10 25.90 15.56
CA GLY A 10 -6.09 24.95 15.18
C GLY A 10 -5.33 25.52 13.99
N THR A 11 -4.17 26.07 14.27
CA THR A 11 -3.23 26.51 13.25
C THR A 11 -3.02 25.31 12.33
N ARG A 12 -3.58 25.39 11.12
CA ARG A 12 -3.19 24.51 10.02
C ARG A 12 -1.68 24.64 9.91
N THR A 13 -0.94 23.69 10.44
CA THR A 13 0.50 23.62 10.26
C THR A 13 0.72 23.55 8.76
N ALA A 14 1.28 24.61 8.18
CA ALA A 14 1.57 24.66 6.76
C ALA A 14 2.48 23.47 6.44
N VAL A 15 1.95 22.53 5.65
CA VAL A 15 2.68 21.34 5.26
C VAL A 15 3.99 21.77 4.61
N SER A 16 5.12 21.33 5.17
CA SER A 16 6.43 21.78 4.69
C SER A 16 6.61 21.41 3.21
N PRO A 17 7.16 22.29 2.37
CA PRO A 17 7.42 21.98 0.96
C PRO A 17 8.29 20.72 0.78
N ARG A 18 9.11 20.39 1.77
CA ARG A 18 9.96 19.19 1.78
C ARG A 18 9.10 17.92 1.92
N PHE A 19 8.13 17.91 2.83
CA PHE A 19 7.21 16.78 2.99
C PHE A 19 6.36 16.56 1.74
N ARG A 20 5.86 17.64 1.13
CA ARG A 20 5.13 17.55 -0.15
C ARG A 20 5.97 16.93 -1.26
N ARG A 21 7.26 17.27 -1.36
CA ARG A 21 8.18 16.64 -2.32
C ARG A 21 8.39 15.15 -2.00
N ALA A 22 8.53 14.80 -0.73
CA ALA A 22 8.67 13.41 -0.31
C ALA A 22 7.45 12.57 -0.71
N LEU A 23 6.23 13.10 -0.52
CA LEU A 23 5.00 12.44 -0.97
C LEU A 23 4.94 12.27 -2.50
N TRP A 24 5.37 13.27 -3.29
CA TRP A 24 5.43 13.13 -4.75
C TRP A 24 6.42 12.06 -5.19
N ILE A 25 7.61 12.00 -4.57
CA ILE A 25 8.60 10.96 -4.86
C ILE A 25 8.04 9.59 -4.48
N ALA A 26 7.46 9.45 -3.30
CA ALA A 26 6.83 8.21 -2.85
C ALA A 26 5.73 7.75 -3.81
N LEU A 27 4.84 8.67 -4.25
CA LEU A 27 3.80 8.38 -5.23
C LEU A 27 4.38 7.85 -6.54
N VAL A 28 5.38 8.54 -7.11
CA VAL A 28 5.96 8.13 -8.40
C VAL A 28 6.67 6.79 -8.27
N VAL A 29 7.45 6.58 -7.20
CA VAL A 29 8.13 5.30 -6.96
C VAL A 29 7.12 4.16 -6.86
N ASN A 30 6.07 4.32 -6.06
CA ASN A 30 5.06 3.28 -5.90
C ASN A 30 4.25 3.04 -7.18
N ALA A 31 3.90 4.09 -7.94
CA ALA A 31 3.20 3.94 -9.21
C ALA A 31 4.06 3.20 -10.27
N VAL A 32 5.35 3.48 -10.31
CA VAL A 32 6.29 2.77 -11.20
C VAL A 32 6.42 1.31 -10.77
N MET A 33 6.61 1.06 -9.48
CA MET A 33 6.72 -0.31 -8.95
C MET A 33 5.45 -1.12 -9.17
N PHE A 34 4.26 -0.52 -9.00
CA PHE A 34 2.99 -1.15 -9.36
C PHE A 34 3.01 -1.70 -10.79
N VAL A 35 3.46 -0.91 -11.77
CA VAL A 35 3.55 -1.36 -13.17
C VAL A 35 4.61 -2.45 -13.35
N VAL A 36 5.79 -2.28 -12.75
CA VAL A 36 6.88 -3.26 -12.82
C VAL A 36 6.43 -4.61 -12.27
N GLU A 37 5.75 -4.64 -11.14
CA GLU A 37 5.31 -5.87 -10.50
C GLU A 37 4.12 -6.53 -11.20
N ILE A 38 3.17 -5.76 -11.74
CA ILE A 38 2.12 -6.33 -12.61
C ILE A 38 2.76 -7.04 -13.81
N VAL A 39 3.67 -6.37 -14.51
CA VAL A 39 4.33 -6.97 -15.69
C VAL A 39 5.20 -8.17 -15.27
N GLY A 40 5.94 -8.04 -14.19
CA GLY A 40 6.82 -9.09 -13.67
C GLY A 40 6.04 -10.30 -13.17
N GLY A 41 4.99 -10.09 -12.39
CA GLY A 41 4.12 -11.15 -11.87
C GLY A 41 3.41 -11.92 -12.98
N LEU A 42 2.95 -11.21 -14.02
CA LEU A 42 2.35 -11.86 -15.20
C LEU A 42 3.37 -12.67 -16.00
N ARG A 43 4.60 -12.17 -16.16
CA ARG A 43 5.66 -12.86 -16.92
C ARG A 43 6.25 -14.04 -16.17
N SER A 44 6.54 -13.90 -14.88
CA SER A 44 7.08 -14.96 -14.04
C SER A 44 6.05 -15.99 -13.60
N GLY A 45 4.76 -15.69 -13.71
CA GLY A 45 3.68 -16.49 -13.14
C GLY A 45 3.58 -16.40 -11.61
N SER A 46 4.26 -15.44 -10.96
CA SER A 46 4.26 -15.26 -9.51
C SER A 46 3.00 -14.56 -9.04
N VAL A 47 2.28 -15.22 -8.16
CA VAL A 47 1.05 -14.68 -7.54
C VAL A 47 1.40 -13.74 -6.41
N SER A 48 2.53 -13.93 -5.71
CA SER A 48 2.97 -13.03 -4.65
C SER A 48 3.40 -11.67 -5.20
N LEU A 49 4.07 -11.60 -6.36
CA LEU A 49 4.35 -10.33 -7.02
C LEU A 49 3.06 -9.59 -7.45
N LEU A 50 2.04 -10.32 -7.91
CA LEU A 50 0.75 -9.69 -8.23
C LEU A 50 0.04 -9.17 -6.97
N ALA A 51 0.21 -9.85 -5.84
CA ALA A 51 -0.31 -9.39 -4.55
C ALA A 51 0.43 -8.13 -4.06
N ASP A 52 1.76 -8.13 -4.15
CA ASP A 52 2.61 -6.99 -3.77
C ASP A 52 2.36 -5.76 -4.67
N ALA A 53 2.10 -5.96 -5.97
CA ALA A 53 1.66 -4.88 -6.86
C ALA A 53 0.42 -4.15 -6.34
N VAL A 54 -0.52 -4.84 -5.71
CA VAL A 54 -1.72 -4.22 -5.13
C VAL A 54 -1.36 -3.27 -3.99
N ASP A 55 -0.37 -3.61 -3.17
CA ASP A 55 0.11 -2.74 -2.09
C ASP A 55 0.77 -1.48 -2.66
N PHE A 56 1.65 -1.62 -3.66
CA PHE A 56 2.23 -0.47 -4.37
C PHE A 56 1.16 0.44 -5.01
N GLY A 57 0.13 -0.14 -5.63
CA GLY A 57 -0.99 0.61 -6.20
C GLY A 57 -1.82 1.32 -5.13
N GLY A 58 -2.05 0.65 -4.02
CA GLY A 58 -2.73 1.19 -2.84
C GLY A 58 -1.98 2.37 -2.24
N ASP A 59 -0.68 2.26 -2.11
CA ASP A 59 0.19 3.31 -1.58
C ASP A 59 0.29 4.51 -2.52
N ALA A 60 0.47 4.29 -3.81
CA ALA A 60 0.43 5.38 -4.80
C ALA A 60 -0.88 6.17 -4.70
N ALA A 61 -2.03 5.48 -4.60
CA ALA A 61 -3.31 6.14 -4.39
C ALA A 61 -3.36 6.91 -3.06
N ASN A 62 -2.78 6.36 -1.98
CA ASN A 62 -2.69 7.02 -0.67
C ASN A 62 -1.92 8.34 -0.75
N TYR A 63 -0.72 8.30 -1.36
CA TYR A 63 0.09 9.51 -1.52
C TYR A 63 -0.58 10.53 -2.43
N GLY A 64 -1.25 10.07 -3.50
CA GLY A 64 -2.05 10.94 -4.38
C GLY A 64 -3.19 11.61 -3.65
N ILE A 65 -3.93 10.87 -2.82
CA ILE A 65 -5.00 11.40 -1.98
C ILE A 65 -4.44 12.40 -0.97
N SER A 66 -3.35 12.06 -0.27
CA SER A 66 -2.71 12.97 0.69
C SER A 66 -2.29 14.29 0.04
N LEU A 67 -1.78 14.25 -1.20
CA LEU A 67 -1.43 15.43 -1.97
C LEU A 67 -2.64 16.27 -2.40
N ALA A 68 -3.73 15.62 -2.82
CA ALA A 68 -4.96 16.29 -3.28
C ALA A 68 -5.74 16.89 -2.11
N VAL A 69 -5.71 16.25 -0.95
CA VAL A 69 -6.50 16.59 0.23
C VAL A 69 -6.08 17.89 0.91
N LEU A 70 -4.90 18.39 0.61
CA LEU A 70 -4.47 19.72 1.10
C LEU A 70 -5.44 20.86 0.74
N SER A 71 -6.36 20.63 -0.21
CA SER A 71 -7.32 21.61 -0.70
C SER A 71 -8.80 21.21 -0.62
N MET A 72 -9.15 19.97 -0.21
CA MET A 72 -10.52 19.46 -0.28
C MET A 72 -11.15 19.17 1.08
N GLY A 73 -12.49 19.30 1.17
CA GLY A 73 -13.25 19.01 2.40
C GLY A 73 -13.35 17.52 2.75
N LEU A 74 -13.70 17.22 3.99
CA LEU A 74 -13.73 15.88 4.58
C LEU A 74 -14.54 14.88 3.75
N ALA A 75 -15.71 15.28 3.22
CA ALA A 75 -16.58 14.40 2.42
C ALA A 75 -15.91 13.84 1.16
N TRP A 76 -15.08 14.64 0.47
CA TRP A 76 -14.33 14.18 -0.70
C TRP A 76 -13.22 13.20 -0.32
N ARG A 77 -12.57 13.43 0.82
CA ARG A 77 -11.54 12.54 1.38
C ARG A 77 -12.12 11.17 1.66
N SER A 78 -13.26 11.12 2.34
CA SER A 78 -13.91 9.87 2.71
C SER A 78 -14.47 9.11 1.49
N ARG A 79 -14.97 9.82 0.46
CA ARG A 79 -15.34 9.17 -0.82
C ARG A 79 -14.15 8.56 -1.53
N ALA A 80 -13.02 9.27 -1.58
CA ALA A 80 -11.79 8.73 -2.16
C ALA A 80 -11.28 7.51 -1.37
N ALA A 81 -11.37 7.54 -0.03
CA ALA A 81 -11.04 6.40 0.81
C ALA A 81 -11.96 5.19 0.57
N LEU A 82 -13.26 5.40 0.30
CA LEU A 82 -14.17 4.31 -0.11
C LEU A 82 -13.71 3.64 -1.40
N VAL A 83 -13.39 4.43 -2.43
CA VAL A 83 -12.91 3.90 -3.71
C VAL A 83 -11.62 3.10 -3.50
N LYS A 84 -10.67 3.65 -2.75
CA LYS A 84 -9.42 2.95 -2.41
C LYS A 84 -9.68 1.63 -1.69
N GLY A 85 -10.45 1.64 -0.61
CA GLY A 85 -10.76 0.43 0.15
C GLY A 85 -11.47 -0.63 -0.69
N ALA A 86 -12.41 -0.22 -1.56
CA ALA A 86 -13.08 -1.12 -2.49
C ALA A 86 -12.11 -1.72 -3.52
N THR A 87 -11.23 -0.91 -4.08
CA THR A 87 -10.21 -1.38 -5.04
C THR A 87 -9.27 -2.39 -4.38
N MET A 88 -8.73 -2.09 -3.19
CA MET A 88 -7.86 -3.01 -2.44
C MET A 88 -8.57 -4.35 -2.15
N ALA A 89 -9.80 -4.31 -1.63
CA ALA A 89 -10.56 -5.53 -1.34
C ALA A 89 -10.83 -6.34 -2.60
N THR A 90 -11.20 -5.71 -3.72
CA THR A 90 -11.45 -6.37 -5.01
C THR A 90 -10.20 -7.04 -5.56
N PHE A 91 -9.06 -6.36 -5.54
CA PHE A 91 -7.78 -6.94 -5.94
C PHE A 91 -7.36 -8.08 -5.03
N GLY A 92 -7.51 -7.94 -3.71
CA GLY A 92 -7.24 -9.03 -2.77
C GLY A 92 -8.07 -10.28 -3.07
N VAL A 93 -9.36 -10.13 -3.37
CA VAL A 93 -10.22 -11.25 -3.80
C VAL A 93 -9.74 -11.84 -5.12
N PHE A 94 -9.36 -11.02 -6.09
CA PHE A 94 -8.79 -11.49 -7.36
C PHE A 94 -7.52 -12.31 -7.15
N VAL A 95 -6.60 -11.84 -6.29
CA VAL A 95 -5.35 -12.56 -5.96
C VAL A 95 -5.66 -13.89 -5.26
N ILE A 96 -6.63 -13.95 -4.32
CA ILE A 96 -7.07 -15.21 -3.71
C ILE A 96 -7.57 -16.19 -4.78
N GLY A 97 -8.40 -15.71 -5.71
CA GLY A 97 -8.89 -16.54 -6.83
C GLY A 97 -7.74 -17.08 -7.69
N LYS A 98 -6.75 -16.24 -8.03
CA LYS A 98 -5.53 -16.64 -8.75
C LYS A 98 -4.72 -17.64 -7.95
N THR A 99 -4.56 -17.44 -6.65
CA THR A 99 -3.83 -18.36 -5.74
C THR A 99 -4.50 -19.73 -5.72
N MET A 100 -5.82 -19.79 -5.58
CA MET A 100 -6.58 -21.05 -5.61
C MET A 100 -6.45 -21.76 -6.96
N TRP A 101 -6.58 -21.03 -8.07
CA TRP A 101 -6.41 -21.60 -9.40
C TRP A 101 -5.00 -22.14 -9.61
N ALA A 102 -3.97 -21.39 -9.20
CA ALA A 102 -2.56 -21.79 -9.30
C ALA A 102 -2.23 -22.98 -8.40
N ALA A 103 -2.87 -23.11 -7.24
CA ALA A 103 -2.69 -24.28 -6.36
C ALA A 103 -3.15 -25.59 -7.02
N LEU A 104 -4.16 -25.52 -7.90
CA LEU A 104 -4.70 -26.69 -8.59
C LEU A 104 -4.02 -26.97 -9.93
N ASN A 105 -3.55 -25.95 -10.64
CA ASN A 105 -3.12 -26.05 -12.03
C ASN A 105 -1.76 -25.39 -12.28
N GLY A 106 -1.16 -24.78 -11.24
CA GLY A 106 0.01 -23.94 -11.42
C GLY A 106 1.30 -24.73 -11.59
N VAL A 107 2.18 -24.15 -12.38
CA VAL A 107 3.59 -24.49 -12.42
C VAL A 107 4.34 -23.53 -11.49
N PRO A 108 5.53 -23.93 -10.98
CA PRO A 108 6.37 -23.01 -10.22
C PRO A 108 6.65 -21.73 -11.02
N PRO A 109 6.59 -20.54 -10.36
CA PRO A 109 6.96 -19.30 -11.03
C PRO A 109 8.45 -19.30 -11.40
N GLU A 110 8.83 -18.42 -12.33
CA GLU A 110 10.23 -18.26 -12.71
C GLU A 110 10.96 -17.51 -11.59
N ALA A 111 11.71 -18.28 -10.77
CA ALA A 111 12.27 -17.82 -9.49
C ALA A 111 13.28 -16.66 -9.67
N PHE A 112 14.03 -16.62 -10.78
CA PHE A 112 15.02 -15.57 -11.03
C PHE A 112 14.34 -14.21 -11.25
N THR A 113 13.34 -14.14 -12.15
CA THR A 113 12.58 -12.92 -12.42
C THR A 113 11.82 -12.47 -11.16
N MET A 114 11.19 -13.41 -10.46
CA MET A 114 10.52 -13.13 -9.20
C MET A 114 11.48 -12.51 -8.18
N GLY A 115 12.63 -13.13 -7.95
CA GLY A 115 13.63 -12.66 -6.99
C GLY A 115 14.24 -11.31 -7.38
N ALA A 116 14.56 -11.09 -8.67
CA ALA A 116 15.10 -9.83 -9.16
C ALA A 116 14.12 -8.66 -8.91
N ILE A 117 12.84 -8.86 -9.20
CA ILE A 117 11.81 -7.84 -8.96
C ILE A 117 11.62 -7.61 -7.47
N ALA A 118 11.55 -8.66 -6.65
CA ALA A 118 11.42 -8.54 -5.19
C ALA A 118 12.58 -7.75 -4.55
N VAL A 119 13.81 -7.89 -5.06
CA VAL A 119 14.94 -7.05 -4.61
C VAL A 119 14.74 -5.60 -4.97
N VAL A 120 14.26 -5.28 -6.18
CA VAL A 120 13.98 -3.90 -6.59
C VAL A 120 12.83 -3.31 -5.77
N ALA A 121 11.78 -4.09 -5.53
CA ALA A 121 10.64 -3.70 -4.69
C ALA A 121 11.07 -3.38 -3.25
N LEU A 122 11.86 -4.28 -2.65
CA LEU A 122 12.42 -4.05 -1.32
C LEU A 122 13.29 -2.78 -1.27
N ALA A 123 14.12 -2.55 -2.28
CA ALA A 123 14.95 -1.35 -2.35
C ALA A 123 14.10 -0.08 -2.50
N ALA A 124 13.03 -0.12 -3.29
CA ALA A 124 12.09 0.97 -3.47
C ALA A 124 11.37 1.32 -2.16
N ASN A 125 10.75 0.34 -1.50
CA ASN A 125 10.01 0.55 -0.24
C ASN A 125 10.94 0.91 0.92
N ALA A 126 12.12 0.30 1.04
CA ALA A 126 13.12 0.71 2.03
C ALA A 126 13.59 2.15 1.79
N GLY A 127 13.81 2.54 0.53
CA GLY A 127 14.18 3.91 0.16
C GLY A 127 13.10 4.93 0.52
N VAL A 128 11.83 4.62 0.23
CA VAL A 128 10.68 5.47 0.62
C VAL A 128 10.56 5.53 2.14
N ALA A 129 10.65 4.40 2.85
CA ALA A 129 10.58 4.36 4.31
C ALA A 129 11.70 5.19 4.97
N LEU A 130 12.94 5.09 4.46
CA LEU A 130 14.07 5.90 4.94
C LEU A 130 13.87 7.40 4.67
N MET A 131 13.35 7.77 3.50
CA MET A 131 13.03 9.17 3.18
C MET A 131 11.94 9.71 4.11
N LEU A 132 10.91 8.91 4.41
CA LEU A 132 9.80 9.29 5.27
C LEU A 132 10.15 9.20 6.75
N TYR A 133 11.21 8.50 7.13
CA TYR A 133 11.67 8.39 8.51
C TYR A 133 11.93 9.74 9.19
N ALA A 134 12.37 10.74 8.42
CA ALA A 134 12.56 12.10 8.91
C ALA A 134 11.26 12.77 9.43
N TYR A 135 10.09 12.20 9.06
CA TYR A 135 8.77 12.73 9.41
C TYR A 135 8.01 11.84 10.40
N ARG A 136 8.62 10.78 10.93
CA ARG A 136 7.99 9.79 11.84
C ARG A 136 7.46 10.38 13.15
N ASP A 137 8.06 11.47 13.60
CA ASP A 137 7.72 12.17 14.85
C ASP A 137 6.85 13.41 14.59
N GLY A 138 6.34 13.58 13.34
CA GLY A 138 5.43 14.64 12.94
C GLY A 138 3.99 14.40 13.39
N ASP A 139 3.05 15.01 12.69
CA ASP A 139 1.62 14.79 12.96
C ASP A 139 1.17 13.35 12.61
N ALA A 140 -0.10 13.04 12.90
CA ALA A 140 -0.65 11.70 12.69
C ALA A 140 -0.56 11.24 11.22
N ASP A 141 -0.76 12.16 10.25
CA ASP A 141 -0.65 11.87 8.82
C ASP A 141 0.79 11.49 8.44
N MET A 142 1.78 12.29 8.86
CA MET A 142 3.20 12.04 8.60
C MET A 142 3.65 10.70 9.19
N ARG A 143 3.24 10.43 10.42
CA ARG A 143 3.55 9.17 11.11
C ARG A 143 2.91 7.97 10.43
N SER A 144 1.65 8.09 10.00
CA SER A 144 0.93 6.99 9.33
C SER A 144 1.59 6.62 8.01
N VAL A 145 1.95 7.61 7.19
CA VAL A 145 2.64 7.42 5.92
C VAL A 145 3.97 6.67 6.10
N TRP A 146 4.78 7.04 7.10
CA TRP A 146 6.02 6.33 7.40
C TRP A 146 5.77 4.90 7.89
N LEU A 147 4.76 4.69 8.76
CA LEU A 147 4.44 3.34 9.27
C LEU A 147 3.98 2.40 8.16
N CYS A 148 3.17 2.89 7.19
CA CYS A 148 2.80 2.12 6.01
C CYS A 148 4.06 1.69 5.24
N SER A 149 4.88 2.64 4.77
CA SER A 149 6.08 2.33 3.99
C SER A 149 7.06 1.38 4.70
N ARG A 150 7.17 1.48 6.03
CA ARG A 150 7.96 0.53 6.82
C ARG A 150 7.38 -0.89 6.77
N ASN A 151 6.06 -1.00 6.89
CA ASN A 151 5.38 -2.30 6.87
C ASN A 151 5.47 -2.96 5.49
N ASP A 152 5.39 -2.15 4.42
CA ASP A 152 5.52 -2.63 3.05
C ASP A 152 6.93 -3.14 2.77
N ALA A 153 7.97 -2.47 3.28
CA ALA A 153 9.34 -2.98 3.21
C ALA A 153 9.48 -4.35 3.91
N ILE A 154 8.77 -4.58 5.02
CA ILE A 154 8.73 -5.89 5.69
C ILE A 154 8.00 -6.93 4.84
N GLY A 155 6.88 -6.56 4.20
CA GLY A 155 6.15 -7.41 3.26
C GLY A 155 7.02 -7.86 2.09
N ASN A 156 7.79 -6.96 1.51
CA ASN A 156 8.73 -7.25 0.42
C ASN A 156 9.83 -8.25 0.81
N VAL A 157 10.27 -8.24 2.08
CA VAL A 157 11.16 -9.31 2.58
C VAL A 157 10.48 -10.67 2.49
N ALA A 158 9.18 -10.77 2.77
CA ALA A 158 8.45 -12.03 2.66
C ALA A 158 8.37 -12.51 1.19
N VAL A 159 8.15 -11.61 0.22
CA VAL A 159 8.18 -11.94 -1.22
C VAL A 159 9.57 -12.44 -1.65
N LEU A 160 10.63 -11.79 -1.17
CA LEU A 160 12.00 -12.23 -1.45
C LEU A 160 12.28 -13.63 -0.86
N LEU A 161 11.82 -13.89 0.35
CA LEU A 161 11.93 -15.22 0.97
C LEU A 161 11.13 -16.28 0.20
N ALA A 162 9.96 -15.92 -0.35
CA ALA A 162 9.20 -16.79 -1.24
C ALA A 162 9.99 -17.14 -2.51
N ALA A 163 10.66 -16.17 -3.14
CA ALA A 163 11.50 -16.40 -4.31
C ALA A 163 12.64 -17.38 -4.00
N VAL A 164 13.32 -17.22 -2.86
CA VAL A 164 14.35 -18.17 -2.37
C VAL A 164 13.76 -19.55 -2.14
N GLY A 165 12.57 -19.62 -1.55
CA GLY A 165 11.85 -20.88 -1.31
C GLY A 165 11.48 -21.59 -2.62
N VAL A 166 11.00 -20.87 -3.65
CA VAL A 166 10.70 -21.42 -4.98
C VAL A 166 11.98 -21.94 -5.64
N PHE A 167 13.06 -21.17 -5.60
CA PHE A 167 14.35 -21.57 -6.15
C PHE A 167 14.89 -22.84 -5.50
N GLY A 168 14.83 -22.92 -4.16
CA GLY A 168 15.38 -24.06 -3.41
C GLY A 168 14.54 -25.34 -3.48
N THR A 169 13.22 -25.21 -3.64
CA THR A 169 12.29 -26.36 -3.63
C THR A 169 11.78 -26.76 -5.01
N GLY A 170 11.91 -25.89 -6.02
CA GLY A 170 11.27 -26.06 -7.32
C GLY A 170 9.75 -26.12 -7.27
N SER A 171 9.15 -25.62 -6.18
CA SER A 171 7.72 -25.71 -5.90
C SER A 171 7.07 -24.32 -5.91
N HIS A 172 5.80 -24.24 -6.32
CA HIS A 172 5.04 -23.00 -6.29
C HIS A 172 4.47 -22.66 -4.89
N TRP A 173 4.51 -23.57 -3.93
CA TRP A 173 3.89 -23.37 -2.62
C TRP A 173 4.41 -22.16 -1.82
N PRO A 174 5.73 -21.85 -1.80
CA PRO A 174 6.22 -20.64 -1.10
C PRO A 174 5.63 -19.35 -1.67
N ASP A 175 5.51 -19.24 -3.00
CA ASP A 175 4.90 -18.10 -3.68
C ASP A 175 3.41 -17.96 -3.33
N LEU A 176 2.65 -19.08 -3.37
CA LEU A 176 1.24 -19.09 -3.05
C LEU A 176 0.96 -18.75 -1.58
N ALA A 177 1.81 -19.21 -0.66
CA ALA A 177 1.65 -18.91 0.76
C ALA A 177 1.80 -17.41 1.05
N VAL A 178 2.80 -16.77 0.44
CA VAL A 178 3.00 -15.32 0.57
C VAL A 178 1.90 -14.54 -0.15
N ALA A 179 1.49 -14.97 -1.36
CA ALA A 179 0.37 -14.38 -2.07
C ALA A 179 -0.93 -14.39 -1.26
N ALA A 180 -1.25 -15.52 -0.62
CA ALA A 180 -2.44 -15.64 0.23
C ALA A 180 -2.36 -14.72 1.46
N LEU A 181 -1.17 -14.59 2.07
CA LEU A 181 -0.94 -13.70 3.20
C LEU A 181 -1.18 -12.24 2.80
N ILE A 182 -0.51 -11.76 1.75
CA ILE A 182 -0.61 -10.37 1.28
C ILE A 182 -2.05 -10.07 0.85
N ALA A 183 -2.69 -10.97 0.11
CA ALA A 183 -4.09 -10.80 -0.32
C ALA A 183 -5.05 -10.72 0.88
N GLY A 184 -4.84 -11.54 1.91
CA GLY A 184 -5.60 -11.48 3.17
C GLY A 184 -5.44 -10.13 3.88
N LEU A 185 -4.23 -9.61 3.93
CA LEU A 185 -3.94 -8.27 4.47
C LEU A 185 -4.60 -7.17 3.65
N ALA A 186 -4.55 -7.24 2.31
CA ALA A 186 -5.21 -6.27 1.42
C ALA A 186 -6.73 -6.24 1.62
N ILE A 187 -7.38 -7.41 1.73
CA ILE A 187 -8.83 -7.51 1.98
C ILE A 187 -9.18 -6.90 3.35
N THR A 188 -8.48 -7.29 4.41
CA THR A 188 -8.76 -6.82 5.77
C THR A 188 -8.54 -5.32 5.91
N SER A 189 -7.47 -4.79 5.33
CA SER A 189 -7.16 -3.36 5.30
C SER A 189 -8.20 -2.59 4.47
N GLY A 190 -8.56 -3.10 3.28
CA GLY A 190 -9.59 -2.49 2.44
C GLY A 190 -10.94 -2.38 3.14
N LEU A 191 -11.37 -3.45 3.83
CA LEU A 191 -12.61 -3.45 4.63
C LEU A 191 -12.55 -2.48 5.83
N ALA A 192 -11.40 -2.36 6.49
CA ALA A 192 -11.20 -1.40 7.57
C ALA A 192 -11.34 0.04 7.07
N VAL A 193 -10.69 0.37 5.94
CA VAL A 193 -10.81 1.69 5.30
C VAL A 193 -12.24 2.01 4.88
N ILE A 194 -12.97 1.03 4.30
CA ILE A 194 -14.38 1.22 3.91
C ILE A 194 -15.24 1.51 5.15
N ARG A 195 -15.06 0.77 6.25
CA ARG A 195 -15.82 1.00 7.49
C ARG A 195 -15.57 2.39 8.06
N GLN A 196 -14.31 2.81 8.13
CA GLN A 196 -13.95 4.14 8.61
C GLN A 196 -14.55 5.23 7.72
N ALA A 197 -14.37 5.15 6.40
CA ALA A 197 -14.87 6.14 5.46
C ALA A 197 -16.41 6.29 5.50
N ARG A 198 -17.14 5.17 5.67
CA ARG A 198 -18.60 5.20 5.86
C ARG A 198 -18.98 5.90 7.15
N GLY A 199 -18.25 5.65 8.25
CA GLY A 199 -18.47 6.33 9.53
C GLY A 199 -18.26 7.85 9.41
N GLU A 200 -17.20 8.28 8.74
CA GLU A 200 -16.90 9.70 8.50
C GLU A 200 -17.99 10.37 7.65
N LEU A 201 -18.44 9.72 6.58
CA LEU A 201 -19.51 10.24 5.73
C LEU A 201 -20.85 10.37 6.45
N ALA A 202 -21.15 9.44 7.35
CA ALA A 202 -22.38 9.51 8.17
C ALA A 202 -22.34 10.65 9.21
N ALA A 203 -21.15 11.10 9.60
CA ALA A 203 -20.94 12.18 10.55
C ALA A 203 -20.90 13.60 9.89
N VAL A 204 -20.88 13.69 8.56
CA VAL A 204 -20.91 14.98 7.85
C VAL A 204 -22.36 15.45 7.76
N PRO A 205 -22.72 16.62 8.37
CA PRO A 205 -24.05 17.20 8.20
C PRO A 205 -24.28 17.52 6.73
N GLY A 206 -25.48 17.19 6.21
CA GLY A 206 -25.89 17.48 4.85
C GLY A 206 -26.06 18.98 4.56
#